data_dbbb68a93694753c121912ad45075670
#
_entry.id   dbbb68a93694753c121912ad45075670
#
_cell.length_a   1.000
_cell.length_b   1.000
_cell.length_c   1.000
_cell.angle_alpha   90.00
_cell.angle_beta   90.00
_cell.angle_gamma   90.00
#
_symmetry.space_group_name_H-M   'P 1'
#
loop_
_entity.id
_entity.type
_entity.pdbx_description
1 polymer ?
#
loop_
_entity_poly.entity_id
_entity_poly.type
_entity_poly.pdbx_seq_one_letter_code
_entity_poly.pdbx_strand_id
1 'polypeptide(L)'
;MGIIYGNEENFDDLIKEGNVLVDFYAEWCGPCKMLAPELEEIKKEVQIVKINTDDNIELCKRFGVMSVPTMMYFKKKDKYDIHIGYMPKENILKWIGK
;
A
#
# COMPACT_ATOMS: atom_id res chain seq x y z
N MET A 1 7.28 -13.66 0.38
CA MET A 1 6.56 -12.38 0.28
C MET A 1 5.06 -12.66 0.41
N GLY A 2 4.26 -11.67 0.64
CA GLY A 2 2.84 -11.82 0.82
C GLY A 2 2.19 -10.53 1.23
N ILE A 3 1.10 -10.63 1.98
CA ILE A 3 0.37 -9.46 2.47
C ILE A 3 0.49 -9.43 3.99
N ILE A 4 0.93 -8.29 4.51
CA ILE A 4 1.05 -8.04 5.95
C ILE A 4 0.14 -6.87 6.29
N TYR A 5 -0.64 -7.00 7.37
CA TYR A 5 -1.41 -5.89 7.89
C TYR A 5 -0.55 -5.16 8.90
N GLY A 6 -0.13 -3.95 8.55
CA GLY A 6 0.76 -3.14 9.36
C GLY A 6 0.02 -2.12 10.21
N ASN A 7 0.78 -1.43 11.05
CA ASN A 7 0.24 -0.38 11.92
C ASN A 7 1.33 0.66 12.18
N GLU A 8 0.98 1.66 13.00
CA GLU A 8 1.90 2.77 13.30
C GLU A 8 3.18 2.31 13.98
N GLU A 9 3.10 1.24 14.77
CA GLU A 9 4.25 0.76 15.53
C GLU A 9 5.26 0.01 14.67
N ASN A 10 4.78 -0.79 13.70
CA ASN A 10 5.70 -1.64 12.92
C ASN A 10 5.95 -1.11 11.51
N PHE A 11 5.36 0.02 11.12
CA PHE A 11 5.43 0.52 9.76
C PHE A 11 6.87 0.72 9.27
N ASP A 12 7.69 1.42 10.04
CA ASP A 12 9.06 1.73 9.64
C ASP A 12 9.90 0.47 9.48
N ASP A 13 9.69 -0.52 10.32
CA ASP A 13 10.37 -1.81 10.17
C ASP A 13 9.93 -2.52 8.89
N LEU A 14 8.64 -2.46 8.57
CA LEU A 14 8.12 -3.17 7.41
C LEU A 14 8.62 -2.59 6.08
N ILE A 15 8.92 -1.30 6.02
CA ILE A 15 9.37 -0.67 4.78
C ILE A 15 10.88 -0.49 4.69
N LYS A 16 11.64 -0.82 5.75
CA LYS A 16 13.04 -0.41 5.84
C LYS A 16 13.95 -1.01 4.76
N GLU A 17 13.62 -2.20 4.26
CA GLU A 17 14.44 -2.84 3.22
C GLU A 17 14.06 -2.41 1.81
N GLY A 18 12.95 -1.70 1.67
CA GLY A 18 12.47 -1.29 0.37
C GLY A 18 11.76 -2.39 -0.40
N ASN A 19 11.33 -2.06 -1.61
CA ASN A 19 10.57 -2.96 -2.49
C ASN A 19 9.25 -3.41 -1.83
N VAL A 20 8.56 -2.45 -1.21
CA VAL A 20 7.31 -2.71 -0.49
C VAL A 20 6.20 -1.84 -1.05
N LEU A 21 5.10 -2.47 -1.40
CA LEU A 21 3.90 -1.78 -1.85
C LEU A 21 2.96 -1.63 -0.66
N VAL A 22 2.67 -0.38 -0.29
CA VAL A 22 1.78 -0.08 0.82
C VAL A 22 0.43 0.36 0.28
N ASP A 23 -0.64 -0.26 0.79
CA ASP A 23 -2.01 0.06 0.42
C ASP A 23 -2.73 0.67 1.64
N PHE A 24 -3.00 1.98 1.57
CA PHE A 24 -3.83 2.66 2.56
C PHE A 24 -5.28 2.48 2.14
N TYR A 25 -6.06 1.78 2.96
CA TYR A 25 -7.43 1.41 2.63
C TYR A 25 -8.38 1.68 3.80
N ALA A 26 -9.68 1.57 3.51
CA ALA A 26 -10.71 1.58 4.55
C ALA A 26 -11.73 0.49 4.20
N GLU A 27 -12.36 -0.07 5.23
CA GLU A 27 -13.31 -1.17 5.02
C GLU A 27 -14.61 -0.74 4.36
N TRP A 28 -14.96 0.54 4.52
CA TRP A 28 -16.18 1.10 3.91
C TRP A 28 -15.98 1.54 2.47
N CYS A 29 -14.79 1.43 1.93
CA CYS A 29 -14.40 2.01 0.65
C CYS A 29 -14.61 1.02 -0.50
N GLY A 30 -15.51 1.35 -1.44
CA GLY A 30 -15.80 0.51 -2.60
C GLY A 30 -14.58 0.23 -3.47
N PRO A 31 -13.86 1.27 -3.94
CA PRO A 31 -12.66 1.04 -4.76
C PRO A 31 -11.57 0.24 -4.05
N CYS A 32 -11.49 0.35 -2.71
CA CYS A 32 -10.55 -0.46 -1.94
C CYS A 32 -10.89 -1.94 -2.04
N LYS A 33 -12.20 -2.25 -2.03
CA LYS A 33 -12.66 -3.64 -2.15
C LYS A 33 -12.39 -4.19 -3.55
N MET A 34 -12.39 -3.33 -4.56
CA MET A 34 -12.03 -3.72 -5.92
C MET A 34 -10.52 -3.96 -6.05
N LEU A 35 -9.73 -3.19 -5.31
CA LEU A 35 -8.28 -3.31 -5.35
C LEU A 35 -7.78 -4.57 -4.65
N ALA A 36 -8.45 -4.99 -3.58
CA ALA A 36 -8.00 -6.11 -2.77
C ALA A 36 -7.69 -7.39 -3.57
N PRO A 37 -8.59 -7.87 -4.45
CA PRO A 37 -8.26 -9.07 -5.24
C PRO A 37 -7.11 -8.87 -6.20
N GLU A 38 -6.91 -7.64 -6.71
CA GLU A 38 -5.77 -7.35 -7.57
C GLU A 38 -4.46 -7.53 -6.81
N LEU A 39 -4.41 -7.04 -5.58
CA LEU A 39 -3.23 -7.19 -4.73
C LEU A 39 -2.97 -8.64 -4.36
N GLU A 40 -4.03 -9.42 -4.11
CA GLU A 40 -3.89 -10.85 -3.83
C GLU A 40 -3.18 -11.58 -4.97
N GLU A 41 -3.45 -11.20 -6.20
CA GLU A 41 -2.87 -11.88 -7.36
C GLU A 41 -1.41 -11.52 -7.61
N ILE A 42 -0.89 -10.44 -7.02
CA ILE A 42 0.50 -10.03 -7.22
C ILE A 42 1.34 -10.13 -5.96
N LYS A 43 0.80 -10.72 -4.89
CA LYS A 43 1.51 -10.80 -3.61
C LYS A 43 2.78 -11.62 -3.64
N LYS A 44 2.97 -12.44 -4.69
CA LYS A 44 4.20 -13.20 -4.86
C LYS A 44 5.28 -12.39 -5.58
N GLU A 45 4.90 -11.32 -6.27
CA GLU A 45 5.82 -10.47 -7.01
C GLU A 45 6.37 -9.34 -6.15
N VAL A 46 5.64 -8.91 -5.12
CA VAL A 46 6.03 -7.78 -4.30
C VAL A 46 5.48 -7.95 -2.90
N GLN A 47 6.26 -7.54 -1.89
CA GLN A 47 5.77 -7.51 -0.52
C GLN A 47 4.72 -6.40 -0.39
N ILE A 48 3.54 -6.76 0.12
CA ILE A 48 2.44 -5.82 0.28
C ILE A 48 2.17 -5.60 1.76
N VAL A 49 2.01 -4.33 2.14
CA VAL A 49 1.63 -3.95 3.50
C VAL A 49 0.33 -3.18 3.40
N LYS A 50 -0.69 -3.63 4.12
CA LYS A 50 -1.99 -2.96 4.13
C LYS A 50 -2.16 -2.17 5.42
N ILE A 51 -2.56 -0.92 5.28
CA ILE A 51 -2.74 0.00 6.42
C ILE A 51 -4.18 0.48 6.42
N ASN A 52 -4.92 0.14 7.45
CA ASN A 52 -6.29 0.64 7.64
C ASN A 52 -6.22 2.09 8.11
N THR A 53 -6.77 3.01 7.30
CA THR A 53 -6.67 4.44 7.62
C THR A 53 -7.42 4.83 8.87
N ASP A 54 -8.53 4.15 9.17
CA ASP A 54 -9.33 4.49 10.36
C ASP A 54 -8.60 4.16 11.65
N ASP A 55 -7.69 3.19 11.61
CA ASP A 55 -6.93 2.76 12.79
C ASP A 55 -5.53 3.36 12.87
N ASN A 56 -5.11 4.10 11.84
CA ASN A 56 -3.73 4.57 11.72
C ASN A 56 -3.66 6.01 11.25
N ILE A 57 -4.32 6.89 12.01
CA ILE A 57 -4.48 8.32 11.66
C ILE A 57 -3.13 9.02 11.54
N GLU A 58 -2.18 8.70 12.43
CA GLU A 58 -0.88 9.37 12.42
C GLU A 58 -0.07 9.03 11.17
N LEU A 59 -0.17 7.80 10.67
CA LEU A 59 0.48 7.45 9.41
C LEU A 59 -0.14 8.20 8.23
N CYS A 60 -1.46 8.35 8.25
CA CYS A 60 -2.13 9.13 7.21
C CYS A 60 -1.65 10.57 7.20
N LYS A 61 -1.53 11.18 8.37
CA LYS A 61 -1.02 12.56 8.49
C LYS A 61 0.43 12.65 8.01
N ARG A 62 1.24 11.68 8.40
CA ARG A 62 2.67 11.66 8.05
C ARG A 62 2.89 11.68 6.54
N PHE A 63 2.09 10.94 5.79
CA PHE A 63 2.25 10.84 4.34
C PHE A 63 1.24 11.65 3.54
N GLY A 64 0.39 12.41 4.22
CA GLY A 64 -0.60 13.24 3.55
C GLY A 64 -1.69 12.43 2.83
N VAL A 65 -2.04 11.28 3.37
CA VAL A 65 -3.08 10.44 2.79
C VAL A 65 -4.44 11.02 3.12
N MET A 66 -5.18 11.46 2.10
CA MET A 66 -6.46 12.13 2.26
C MET A 66 -7.61 11.39 1.60
N SER A 67 -7.32 10.36 0.84
CA SER A 67 -8.35 9.56 0.16
C SER A 67 -7.90 8.10 0.11
N VAL A 68 -8.86 7.20 -0.12
CA VAL A 68 -8.59 5.77 -0.20
C VAL A 68 -9.17 5.20 -1.49
N PRO A 69 -8.51 4.22 -2.10
CA PRO A 69 -7.21 3.70 -1.73
C PRO A 69 -6.08 4.64 -2.17
N THR A 70 -5.01 4.67 -1.41
CA THR A 70 -3.77 5.32 -1.81
C THR A 70 -2.67 4.28 -1.71
N MET A 71 -1.95 4.06 -2.80
CA MET A 71 -0.83 3.14 -2.81
C MET A 71 0.48 3.91 -2.81
N MET A 72 1.44 3.42 -2.03
CA MET A 72 2.78 3.98 -2.00
C MET A 72 3.76 2.85 -2.26
N TYR A 73 4.59 3.00 -3.28
CA TYR A 73 5.62 2.00 -3.53
C TYR A 73 6.95 2.51 -3.01
N PHE A 74 7.44 1.89 -1.95
CA PHE A 74 8.72 2.25 -1.34
C PHE A 74 9.84 1.49 -2.03
N LYS A 75 10.63 2.21 -2.82
CA LYS A 75 11.84 1.65 -3.45
C LYS A 75 12.91 1.46 -2.39
N LYS A 76 12.97 2.39 -1.46
CA LYS A 76 13.81 2.39 -0.27
C LYS A 76 13.00 3.00 0.86
N LYS A 77 13.53 2.92 2.08
CA LYS A 77 12.86 3.44 3.28
C LYS A 77 12.36 4.88 3.11
N ASP A 78 13.14 5.72 2.44
CA ASP A 78 12.84 7.16 2.31
C ASP A 78 12.60 7.59 0.86
N LYS A 79 12.38 6.64 -0.05
CA LYS A 79 12.17 6.96 -1.45
C LYS A 79 10.98 6.19 -1.97
N TYR A 80 9.90 6.91 -2.30
CA TYR A 80 8.64 6.28 -2.68
C TYR A 80 7.91 7.07 -3.74
N ASP A 81 7.02 6.37 -4.45
CA ASP A 81 6.06 6.95 -5.39
C ASP A 81 4.66 6.74 -4.84
N ILE A 82 3.73 7.59 -5.23
CA ILE A 82 2.34 7.55 -4.76
C ILE A 82 1.39 7.40 -5.94
N HIS A 83 0.38 6.57 -5.78
CA HIS A 83 -0.74 6.48 -6.72
C HIS A 83 -2.05 6.50 -5.93
N ILE A 84 -2.96 7.39 -6.30
CA ILE A 84 -4.27 7.52 -5.66
C ILE A 84 -5.32 6.86 -6.54
N GLY A 85 -6.13 5.98 -5.92
CA GLY A 85 -7.21 5.32 -6.61
C GLY A 85 -6.89 3.89 -7.03
N TYR A 86 -7.92 3.25 -7.54
CA TYR A 86 -7.82 1.87 -8.03
C TYR A 86 -7.04 1.80 -9.34
N MET A 87 -6.28 0.71 -9.51
CA MET A 87 -5.85 0.30 -10.84
C MET A 87 -5.69 -1.23 -10.86
N PRO A 88 -5.85 -1.83 -12.06
CA PRO A 88 -5.74 -3.28 -12.17
C PRO A 88 -4.29 -3.74 -11.98
N LYS A 89 -4.13 -5.03 -11.67
CA LYS A 89 -2.82 -5.59 -11.32
C LYS A 89 -1.75 -5.36 -12.39
N GLU A 90 -2.12 -5.43 -13.65
CA GLU A 90 -1.15 -5.22 -14.74
C GLU A 90 -0.56 -3.82 -14.68
N ASN A 91 -1.40 -2.84 -14.38
CA ASN A 91 -0.96 -1.46 -14.24
C ASN A 91 -0.11 -1.26 -12.98
N ILE A 92 -0.48 -1.94 -11.90
CA ILE A 92 0.31 -1.87 -10.66
C ILE A 92 1.71 -2.41 -10.90
N LEU A 93 1.81 -3.59 -11.53
CA LEU A 93 3.11 -4.21 -11.80
C LEU A 93 3.98 -3.32 -12.68
N LYS A 94 3.38 -2.73 -13.72
CA LYS A 94 4.10 -1.82 -14.60
C LYS A 94 4.59 -0.59 -13.82
N TRP A 95 3.73 -0.03 -12.99
CA TRP A 95 4.06 1.14 -12.18
C TRP A 95 5.24 0.91 -11.24
N ILE A 96 5.31 -0.27 -10.63
CA ILE A 96 6.41 -0.59 -9.71
C ILE A 96 7.62 -1.21 -10.42
N GLY A 97 7.59 -1.29 -11.75
CA GLY A 97 8.73 -1.74 -12.53
C GLY A 97 8.85 -3.24 -12.68
N LYS A 98 7.74 -3.92 -12.60
CA LYS A 98 7.71 -5.37 -12.75
C LYS A 98 6.88 -5.77 -14.00
#